data_1975b0453bb44011698b701196fbe1f8
#
_entry.id   1975b0453bb44011698b701196fbe1f8
#
_cell.length_a   1.000
_cell.length_b   1.000
_cell.length_c   1.000
_cell.angle_alpha   90.00
_cell.angle_beta   90.00
_cell.angle_gamma   90.00
#
_symmetry.space_group_name_H-M   'P 1'
#
loop_
_entity.id
_entity.type
_entity.pdbx_description
1 polymer ?
#
loop_
_entity_poly.entity_id
_entity_poly.type
_entity_poly.pdbx_seq_one_letter_code
_entity_poly.pdbx_strand_id
1 'polypeptide(L)'
;MGLNCGAEDLPWDEINNVDCAFTSPPYFSTERYNEGGEKEELQSWFKFSEYDSWRDNFYLPVSQKTLDSLNESGIMMVNILDPKVKGKRYRSGDELVDMLKPYFLGQVGMRISQRPQGASVFKDEDGNFDKEAMDKFMKKIYIENVWCFSKDKTQDLFKHIRRGTLEDFI
;
A
#
# COMPACT_ATOMS: atom_id res chain seq x y z
N MET A 1 14.58 -12.34 -10.46
CA MET A 1 14.58 -13.53 -9.58
C MET A 1 13.36 -13.42 -8.68
N GLY A 2 12.54 -14.45 -8.56
CA GLY A 2 11.41 -14.50 -7.64
C GLY A 2 11.79 -15.32 -6.41
N LEU A 3 11.56 -14.80 -5.22
CA LEU A 3 11.74 -15.54 -3.96
C LEU A 3 10.37 -15.94 -3.43
N ASN A 4 10.21 -17.17 -3.01
CA ASN A 4 8.96 -17.69 -2.45
C ASN A 4 9.04 -17.75 -0.92
N CYS A 5 9.02 -16.57 -0.30
CA CYS A 5 9.03 -16.42 1.16
C CYS A 5 8.27 -15.16 1.55
N GLY A 6 7.97 -14.98 2.83
CA GLY A 6 7.45 -13.73 3.36
C GLY A 6 8.49 -12.61 3.25
N ALA A 7 8.04 -11.37 3.21
CA ALA A 7 8.94 -10.22 3.16
C ALA A 7 9.83 -10.13 4.42
N GLU A 8 9.34 -10.59 5.55
CA GLU A 8 10.08 -10.66 6.81
C GLU A 8 11.26 -11.66 6.76
N ASP A 9 11.17 -12.68 5.89
CA ASP A 9 12.12 -13.79 5.76
C ASP A 9 13.05 -13.62 4.54
N LEU A 10 13.01 -12.46 3.85
CA LEU A 10 13.91 -12.19 2.73
C LEU A 10 15.38 -12.15 3.16
N PRO A 11 16.34 -12.57 2.31
CA PRO A 11 17.77 -12.46 2.58
C PRO A 11 18.21 -10.98 2.44
N TRP A 12 17.80 -10.15 3.39
CA TRP A 12 17.99 -8.70 3.34
C TRP A 12 19.44 -8.27 3.23
N ASP A 13 20.37 -9.06 3.77
CA ASP A 13 21.81 -8.79 3.67
C ASP A 13 22.33 -8.89 2.23
N GLU A 14 21.61 -9.59 1.36
CA GLU A 14 21.95 -9.75 -0.05
C GLU A 14 21.22 -8.69 -0.94
N ILE A 15 20.22 -8.00 -0.39
CA ILE A 15 19.42 -7.02 -1.11
C ILE A 15 19.98 -5.63 -0.83
N ASN A 16 20.65 -5.07 -1.81
CA ASN A 16 21.28 -3.74 -1.67
C ASN A 16 21.28 -3.00 -3.02
N ASN A 17 21.61 -1.72 -2.97
CA ASN A 17 21.75 -0.85 -4.14
C ASN A 17 20.46 -0.76 -4.98
N VAL A 18 19.29 -0.74 -4.32
CA VAL A 18 17.98 -0.67 -4.94
C VAL A 18 17.67 0.78 -5.30
N ASP A 19 17.28 1.05 -6.55
CA ASP A 19 16.91 2.39 -7.01
C ASP A 19 15.50 2.79 -6.61
N CYS A 20 14.57 1.82 -6.62
CA CYS A 20 13.17 2.07 -6.32
C CYS A 20 12.53 0.85 -5.66
N ALA A 21 11.86 1.08 -4.55
CA ALA A 21 10.98 0.11 -3.90
C ALA A 21 9.56 0.68 -3.84
N PHE A 22 8.62 0.03 -4.51
CA PHE A 22 7.19 0.35 -4.38
C PHE A 22 6.47 -0.85 -3.78
N THR A 23 5.71 -0.61 -2.72
CA THR A 23 4.95 -1.66 -2.06
C THR A 23 3.58 -1.18 -1.59
N SER A 24 2.63 -2.11 -1.63
CA SER A 24 1.36 -2.04 -0.93
C SER A 24 1.33 -3.24 0.02
N PRO A 25 1.88 -3.10 1.23
CA PRO A 25 1.92 -4.22 2.17
C PRO A 25 0.50 -4.62 2.57
N PRO A 26 0.27 -5.88 2.99
CA PRO A 26 -1.04 -6.31 3.47
C PRO A 26 -1.55 -5.36 4.58
N TYR A 27 -2.77 -4.84 4.41
CA TYR A 27 -3.36 -3.83 5.32
C TYR A 27 -3.86 -4.49 6.61
N PHE A 28 -2.95 -5.15 7.32
CA PHE A 28 -3.24 -5.95 8.51
C PHE A 28 -4.33 -6.99 8.22
N SER A 29 -5.39 -7.06 9.04
CA SER A 29 -6.49 -8.01 8.87
C SER A 29 -7.59 -7.55 7.89
N THR A 30 -7.41 -6.41 7.21
CA THR A 30 -8.37 -5.90 6.21
C THR A 30 -8.34 -6.76 4.95
N GLU A 31 -7.17 -7.30 4.61
CA GLU A 31 -6.96 -8.19 3.47
C GLU A 31 -6.51 -9.55 3.99
N ARG A 32 -7.38 -10.53 3.85
CA ARG A 32 -7.13 -11.91 4.25
C ARG A 32 -6.96 -12.77 3.03
N TYR A 33 -5.73 -12.77 2.52
CA TYR A 33 -5.40 -13.62 1.40
C TYR A 33 -5.43 -15.09 1.82
N ASN A 34 -6.00 -15.93 0.95
CA ASN A 34 -6.03 -17.39 1.12
C ASN A 34 -6.68 -17.89 2.44
N GLU A 35 -7.68 -17.15 2.96
CA GLU A 35 -8.44 -17.56 4.15
C GLU A 35 -9.09 -18.94 3.93
N GLY A 36 -8.82 -19.89 4.82
CA GLY A 36 -9.28 -21.29 4.71
C GLY A 36 -8.54 -22.13 3.66
N GLY A 37 -7.50 -21.62 3.00
CA GLY A 37 -6.72 -22.33 2.00
C GLY A 37 -5.43 -22.95 2.55
N GLU A 38 -4.74 -23.72 1.69
CA GLU A 38 -3.41 -24.26 2.03
C GLU A 38 -2.44 -23.10 2.29
N LYS A 39 -1.61 -23.23 3.35
CA LYS A 39 -0.59 -22.24 3.77
C LYS A 39 -1.16 -20.92 4.25
N GLU A 40 -2.40 -20.90 4.74
CA GLU A 40 -2.98 -19.74 5.40
C GLU A 40 -2.07 -19.22 6.55
N GLU A 41 -1.45 -20.15 7.27
CA GLU A 41 -0.54 -19.87 8.38
C GLU A 41 0.73 -19.09 7.99
N LEU A 42 1.06 -19.03 6.70
CA LEU A 42 2.18 -18.24 6.18
C LEU A 42 1.82 -16.78 5.91
N GLN A 43 0.52 -16.44 5.95
CA GLN A 43 0.06 -15.08 5.70
C GLN A 43 0.31 -14.17 6.89
N SER A 44 0.68 -12.92 6.63
CA SER A 44 1.00 -11.96 7.69
C SER A 44 -0.16 -11.71 8.66
N TRP A 45 -1.40 -11.70 8.16
CA TRP A 45 -2.59 -11.51 9.00
C TRP A 45 -2.85 -12.70 9.93
N PHE A 46 -2.39 -13.90 9.58
CA PHE A 46 -2.47 -15.10 10.41
C PHE A 46 -1.31 -15.16 11.41
N LYS A 47 -0.07 -14.96 10.94
CA LYS A 47 1.15 -14.93 11.77
C LYS A 47 1.05 -13.87 12.86
N PHE A 48 0.50 -12.70 12.53
CA PHE A 48 0.43 -11.53 13.40
C PHE A 48 -1.04 -11.12 13.59
N SER A 49 -1.75 -11.83 14.48
CA SER A 49 -3.21 -11.69 14.67
C SER A 49 -3.63 -10.38 15.36
N GLU A 50 -2.72 -9.71 16.06
CA GLU A 50 -2.96 -8.43 16.72
C GLU A 50 -2.20 -7.32 15.98
N TYR A 51 -2.81 -6.10 15.89
CA TYR A 51 -2.25 -4.98 15.15
C TYR A 51 -0.83 -4.62 15.61
N ASP A 52 -0.61 -4.50 16.92
CA ASP A 52 0.69 -4.13 17.46
C ASP A 52 1.76 -5.19 17.12
N SER A 53 1.39 -6.47 17.16
CA SER A 53 2.29 -7.56 16.75
C SER A 53 2.62 -7.50 15.26
N TRP A 54 1.63 -7.25 14.39
CA TRP A 54 1.83 -7.07 12.97
C TRP A 54 2.71 -5.86 12.67
N ARG A 55 2.44 -4.73 13.34
CA ARG A 55 3.23 -3.50 13.18
C ARG A 55 4.69 -3.73 13.56
N ASP A 56 4.93 -4.29 14.75
CA ASP A 56 6.27 -4.35 15.35
C ASP A 56 7.14 -5.50 14.83
N ASN A 57 6.54 -6.59 14.33
CA ASN A 57 7.28 -7.77 13.86
C ASN A 57 7.25 -7.96 12.34
N PHE A 58 6.42 -7.23 11.63
CA PHE A 58 6.32 -7.31 10.16
C PHE A 58 6.44 -5.95 9.50
N TYR A 59 5.45 -5.07 9.69
CA TYR A 59 5.30 -3.86 8.88
C TYR A 59 6.47 -2.88 9.01
N LEU A 60 6.77 -2.46 10.22
CA LEU A 60 7.85 -1.49 10.46
C LEU A 60 9.25 -2.09 10.21
N PRO A 61 9.58 -3.31 10.68
CA PRO A 61 10.89 -3.91 10.38
C PRO A 61 11.13 -4.15 8.89
N VAL A 62 10.14 -4.62 8.14
CA VAL A 62 10.27 -4.80 6.69
C VAL A 62 10.45 -3.45 5.99
N SER A 63 9.73 -2.42 6.41
CA SER A 63 9.89 -1.07 5.85
C SER A 63 11.28 -0.50 6.12
N GLN A 64 11.84 -0.70 7.32
CA GLN A 64 13.21 -0.29 7.64
C GLN A 64 14.23 -1.00 6.77
N LYS A 65 14.14 -2.33 6.67
CA LYS A 65 15.05 -3.12 5.82
C LYS A 65 14.95 -2.74 4.35
N THR A 66 13.75 -2.42 3.87
CA THR A 66 13.54 -1.90 2.52
C THR A 66 14.25 -0.57 2.32
N LEU A 67 14.14 0.36 3.26
CA LEU A 67 14.86 1.63 3.21
C LEU A 67 16.38 1.41 3.23
N ASP A 68 16.86 0.52 4.09
CA ASP A 68 18.29 0.21 4.23
C ASP A 68 18.89 -0.36 2.93
N SER A 69 18.10 -1.13 2.18
CA SER A 69 18.51 -1.73 0.90
C SER A 69 18.63 -0.71 -0.26
N LEU A 70 18.07 0.49 -0.11
CA LEU A 70 18.17 1.52 -1.14
C LEU A 70 19.60 2.02 -1.32
N ASN A 71 19.95 2.39 -2.55
CA ASN A 71 21.11 3.24 -2.79
C ASN A 71 20.87 4.67 -2.26
N GLU A 72 21.90 5.53 -2.28
CA GLU A 72 21.81 6.88 -1.72
C GLU A 72 20.70 7.74 -2.33
N SER A 73 20.43 7.57 -3.63
CA SER A 73 19.38 8.30 -4.37
C SER A 73 18.11 7.47 -4.56
N GLY A 74 18.04 6.28 -3.98
CA GLY A 74 16.89 5.39 -4.08
C GLY A 74 15.65 5.93 -3.38
N ILE A 75 14.49 5.54 -3.89
CA ILE A 75 13.20 5.97 -3.37
C ILE A 75 12.38 4.77 -2.91
N MET A 76 11.87 4.82 -1.71
CA MET A 76 10.84 3.91 -1.21
C MET A 76 9.48 4.60 -1.23
N MET A 77 8.49 3.94 -1.81
CA MET A 77 7.11 4.38 -1.86
C MET A 77 6.20 3.31 -1.23
N VAL A 78 5.45 3.69 -0.23
CA VAL A 78 4.54 2.79 0.50
C VAL A 78 3.11 3.28 0.38
N ASN A 79 2.28 2.49 -0.29
CA ASN A 79 0.84 2.69 -0.32
C ASN A 79 0.23 1.84 0.79
N ILE A 80 -0.35 2.48 1.80
CA ILE A 80 -1.00 1.78 2.91
C ILE A 80 -2.22 2.54 3.38
N LEU A 81 -3.27 1.81 3.73
CA LEU A 81 -4.48 2.36 4.33
C LEU A 81 -4.44 2.17 5.85
N ASP A 82 -5.12 3.08 6.54
CA ASP A 82 -5.32 2.99 7.98
C ASP A 82 -6.40 1.94 8.31
N PRO A 83 -6.04 0.78 8.84
CA PRO A 83 -7.00 -0.26 9.11
C PRO A 83 -7.94 0.12 10.27
N LYS A 84 -9.20 -0.30 10.16
CA LYS A 84 -10.16 -0.20 11.25
C LYS A 84 -10.45 -1.60 11.80
N VAL A 85 -10.03 -1.87 13.02
CA VAL A 85 -10.15 -3.17 13.67
C VAL A 85 -10.96 -3.01 14.96
N LYS A 86 -12.02 -3.80 15.12
CA LYS A 86 -12.89 -3.76 16.32
C LYS A 86 -13.34 -2.33 16.70
N GLY A 87 -13.63 -1.50 15.68
CA GLY A 87 -14.05 -0.11 15.87
C GLY A 87 -12.91 0.93 16.06
N LYS A 88 -11.71 0.51 16.36
CA LYS A 88 -10.52 1.38 16.49
C LYS A 88 -9.84 1.54 15.13
N ARG A 89 -9.53 2.79 14.74
CA ARG A 89 -8.70 3.09 13.57
C ARG A 89 -7.24 3.23 14.02
N TYR A 90 -6.35 2.59 13.30
CA TYR A 90 -4.91 2.69 13.47
C TYR A 90 -4.33 3.57 12.37
N ARG A 91 -3.25 4.28 12.65
CA ARG A 91 -2.67 5.28 11.73
C ARG A 91 -1.33 4.76 11.17
N SER A 92 -1.42 3.68 10.40
CA SER A 92 -0.24 2.95 9.88
C SER A 92 0.71 3.84 9.09
N GLY A 93 0.17 4.78 8.30
CA GLY A 93 0.99 5.73 7.55
C GLY A 93 1.76 6.69 8.47
N ASP A 94 1.11 7.22 9.51
CA ASP A 94 1.76 8.14 10.47
C ASP A 94 2.83 7.40 11.29
N GLU A 95 2.55 6.16 11.72
CA GLU A 95 3.51 5.34 12.47
C GLU A 95 4.78 5.06 11.64
N LEU A 96 4.62 4.83 10.33
CA LEU A 96 5.75 4.69 9.41
C LEU A 96 6.54 5.99 9.28
N VAL A 97 5.84 7.12 9.15
CA VAL A 97 6.49 8.45 9.09
C VAL A 97 7.24 8.75 10.38
N ASP A 98 6.67 8.45 11.54
CA ASP A 98 7.33 8.66 12.83
C ASP A 98 8.62 7.85 12.96
N MET A 99 8.59 6.57 12.54
CA MET A 99 9.76 5.70 12.57
C MET A 99 10.85 6.16 11.59
N LEU A 100 10.45 6.50 10.37
CA LEU A 100 11.38 6.85 9.27
C LEU A 100 11.50 8.37 9.05
N LYS A 101 11.15 9.18 10.05
CA LYS A 101 11.10 10.63 9.98
C LYS A 101 12.32 11.30 9.33
N PRO A 102 13.56 10.87 9.61
CA PRO A 102 14.73 11.44 8.94
C PRO A 102 14.74 11.27 7.42
N TYR A 103 14.02 10.33 6.88
CA TYR A 103 14.02 9.94 5.46
C TYR A 103 12.72 10.31 4.73
N PHE A 104 11.73 10.83 5.44
CA PHE A 104 10.44 11.17 4.86
C PHE A 104 10.55 12.38 3.93
N LEU A 105 10.17 12.20 2.66
CA LEU A 105 10.18 13.25 1.63
C LEU A 105 8.83 13.95 1.50
N GLY A 106 7.76 13.20 1.70
CA GLY A 106 6.41 13.70 1.52
C GLY A 106 5.43 12.62 1.13
N GLN A 107 4.23 13.05 0.76
CA GLN A 107 3.12 12.19 0.44
C GLN A 107 2.55 12.57 -0.93
N VAL A 108 2.25 11.57 -1.75
CA VAL A 108 1.57 11.75 -3.05
C VAL A 108 0.23 11.03 -3.04
N GLY A 109 -0.73 11.58 -3.76
CA GLY A 109 -2.01 10.92 -3.99
C GLY A 109 -1.96 10.05 -5.23
N MET A 110 -2.24 8.75 -5.07
CA MET A 110 -2.41 7.83 -6.17
C MET A 110 -3.88 7.75 -6.55
N ARG A 111 -4.21 8.11 -7.79
CA ARG A 111 -5.57 8.02 -8.29
C ARG A 111 -5.91 6.57 -8.62
N ILE A 112 -6.92 6.04 -7.95
CA ILE A 112 -7.43 4.70 -8.20
C ILE A 112 -8.85 4.80 -8.72
N SER A 113 -9.11 4.15 -9.86
CA SER A 113 -10.47 3.92 -10.32
C SER A 113 -10.97 2.59 -9.76
N GLN A 114 -12.06 2.63 -9.03
CA GLN A 114 -12.69 1.43 -8.51
C GLN A 114 -13.21 0.58 -9.69
N ARG A 115 -12.78 -0.67 -9.76
CA ARG A 115 -13.39 -1.64 -10.69
C ARG A 115 -14.60 -2.27 -10.01
N PRO A 116 -15.73 -2.45 -10.73
CA PRO A 116 -16.86 -3.20 -10.20
C PRO A 116 -16.44 -4.64 -9.89
N GLN A 117 -16.77 -5.10 -8.71
CA GLN A 117 -16.61 -6.51 -8.35
C GLN A 117 -17.74 -7.33 -9.01
N GLY A 118 -17.50 -7.78 -10.23
CA GLY A 118 -18.41 -8.62 -11.00
C GLY A 118 -19.36 -7.85 -11.94
N ALA A 119 -19.49 -8.34 -13.15
CA ALA A 119 -20.35 -7.76 -14.19
C ALA A 119 -21.85 -7.81 -13.84
N SER A 120 -22.23 -8.64 -12.84
CA SER A 120 -23.63 -8.77 -12.42
C SER A 120 -24.15 -7.58 -11.59
N VAL A 121 -23.27 -6.75 -11.06
CA VAL A 121 -23.64 -5.57 -10.25
C VAL A 121 -24.32 -4.47 -11.09
N PHE A 122 -24.12 -4.49 -12.41
CA PHE A 122 -24.68 -3.52 -13.35
C PHE A 122 -25.66 -4.14 -14.33
N LYS A 123 -26.31 -5.21 -13.94
CA LYS A 123 -27.42 -5.78 -14.70
C LYS A 123 -28.72 -5.34 -14.06
N ASP A 124 -29.67 -4.93 -14.92
CA ASP A 124 -31.04 -4.71 -14.53
C ASP A 124 -31.76 -6.05 -14.20
N GLU A 125 -33.03 -5.96 -13.78
CA GLU A 125 -33.83 -7.14 -13.44
C GLU A 125 -34.03 -8.10 -14.60
N ASP A 126 -33.92 -7.61 -15.84
CA ASP A 126 -34.03 -8.38 -17.08
C ASP A 126 -32.67 -8.97 -17.53
N GLY A 127 -31.60 -8.70 -16.78
CA GLY A 127 -30.24 -9.17 -17.08
C GLY A 127 -29.50 -8.35 -18.12
N ASN A 128 -30.05 -7.21 -18.57
CA ASN A 128 -29.41 -6.27 -19.47
C ASN A 128 -28.39 -5.42 -18.72
N PHE A 129 -27.37 -4.96 -19.46
CA PHE A 129 -26.30 -4.18 -18.88
C PHE A 129 -26.71 -2.73 -18.64
N ASP A 130 -26.71 -2.28 -17.37
CA ASP A 130 -26.95 -0.89 -16.99
C ASP A 130 -25.68 -0.04 -17.19
N LYS A 131 -25.56 0.52 -18.38
CA LYS A 131 -24.43 1.36 -18.77
C LYS A 131 -24.36 2.65 -17.94
N GLU A 132 -25.49 3.23 -17.57
CA GLU A 132 -25.54 4.48 -16.81
C GLU A 132 -25.04 4.28 -15.37
N ALA A 133 -25.47 3.20 -14.71
CA ALA A 133 -24.98 2.83 -13.39
C ALA A 133 -23.46 2.55 -13.41
N MET A 134 -22.98 1.89 -14.46
CA MET A 134 -21.55 1.65 -14.64
C MET A 134 -20.77 2.94 -14.87
N ASP A 135 -21.22 3.81 -15.74
CA ASP A 135 -20.57 5.10 -16.03
C ASP A 135 -20.52 5.97 -14.78
N LYS A 136 -21.60 5.99 -13.98
CA LYS A 136 -21.66 6.70 -12.70
C LYS A 136 -20.70 6.09 -11.66
N PHE A 137 -20.56 4.79 -11.65
CA PHE A 137 -19.62 4.10 -10.79
C PHE A 137 -18.16 4.36 -11.20
N MET A 138 -17.84 4.28 -12.50
CA MET A 138 -16.50 4.51 -13.04
C MET A 138 -16.03 5.96 -12.85
N LYS A 139 -16.95 6.90 -12.61
CA LYS A 139 -16.62 8.29 -12.25
C LYS A 139 -16.20 8.44 -10.78
N LYS A 140 -16.38 7.42 -9.92
CA LYS A 140 -15.87 7.46 -8.55
C LYS A 140 -14.36 7.28 -8.57
N ILE A 141 -13.67 8.35 -8.23
CA ILE A 141 -12.23 8.38 -8.11
C ILE A 141 -11.89 8.31 -6.63
N TYR A 142 -11.01 7.39 -6.28
CA TYR A 142 -10.41 7.32 -4.96
C TYR A 142 -8.97 7.79 -5.06
N ILE A 143 -8.55 8.54 -4.06
CA ILE A 143 -7.15 8.91 -3.91
C ILE A 143 -6.62 8.14 -2.71
N GLU A 144 -5.64 7.31 -2.95
CA GLU A 144 -4.89 6.63 -1.91
C GLU A 144 -3.56 7.32 -1.67
N ASN A 145 -3.18 7.39 -0.42
CA ASN A 145 -1.94 8.02 -0.02
C ASN A 145 -0.77 7.07 -0.26
N VAL A 146 0.31 7.63 -0.80
CA VAL A 146 1.60 6.96 -0.93
C VAL A 146 2.63 7.79 -0.18
N TRP A 147 3.24 7.21 0.83
CA TRP A 147 4.30 7.84 1.61
C TRP A 147 5.65 7.56 0.95
N CYS A 148 6.44 8.62 0.77
CA CYS A 148 7.69 8.57 0.02
C CYS A 148 8.87 8.86 0.94
N PHE A 149 9.91 8.03 0.83
CA PHE A 149 11.12 8.11 1.66
C PHE A 149 12.37 7.98 0.78
N SER A 150 13.46 8.65 1.15
CA SER A 150 14.77 8.51 0.53
C SER A 150 15.88 8.86 1.53
N LYS A 151 17.07 8.32 1.30
CA LYS A 151 18.28 8.75 2.00
C LYS A 151 18.72 10.14 1.52
N ASP A 152 18.52 10.46 0.24
CA ASP A 152 18.78 11.78 -0.32
C ASP A 152 17.55 12.70 -0.17
N LYS A 153 17.64 13.64 0.75
CA LYS A 153 16.61 14.64 1.00
C LYS A 153 16.52 15.78 0.00
N THR A 154 17.48 15.86 -0.89
CA THR A 154 17.48 16.89 -1.94
C THR A 154 16.60 16.52 -3.12
N GLN A 155 16.10 15.28 -3.15
CA GLN A 155 15.19 14.82 -4.19
C GLN A 155 13.86 15.56 -4.11
N ASP A 156 13.52 16.27 -5.16
CA ASP A 156 12.19 16.83 -5.37
C ASP A 156 11.32 15.81 -6.11
N LEU A 157 10.65 14.95 -5.37
CA LEU A 157 9.68 13.99 -5.91
C LEU A 157 8.58 14.65 -6.73
N PHE A 158 8.31 15.92 -6.46
CA PHE A 158 7.20 16.64 -7.08
C PHE A 158 7.61 17.39 -8.34
N LYS A 159 8.89 17.42 -8.69
CA LYS A 159 9.40 18.13 -9.87
C LYS A 159 8.74 17.65 -11.17
N HIS A 160 8.41 16.37 -11.24
CA HIS A 160 7.81 15.73 -12.41
C HIS A 160 6.35 15.32 -12.21
N ILE A 161 5.79 15.57 -11.03
CA ILE A 161 4.38 15.28 -10.74
C ILE A 161 3.57 16.55 -11.02
N ARG A 162 2.54 16.41 -11.84
CA ARG A 162 1.58 17.49 -12.05
C ARG A 162 0.92 17.84 -10.72
N ARG A 163 1.22 19.02 -10.22
CA ARG A 163 0.50 19.57 -9.07
C ARG A 163 -0.87 20.01 -9.57
N GLY A 164 -1.91 19.41 -9.04
CA GLY A 164 -3.29 19.79 -9.31
C GLY A 164 -4.09 19.81 -8.03
N THR A 165 -5.15 20.59 -8.02
CA THR A 165 -6.18 20.47 -6.99
C THR A 165 -7.08 19.27 -7.31
N LEU A 166 -7.91 18.84 -6.35
CA LEU A 166 -8.88 17.77 -6.58
C LEU A 166 -9.79 18.10 -7.79
N GLU A 167 -10.05 19.38 -8.04
CA GLU A 167 -10.89 19.89 -9.13
C GLU A 167 -10.23 19.68 -10.51
N ASP A 168 -8.90 19.60 -10.58
CA ASP A 168 -8.17 19.33 -11.82
C ASP A 168 -8.28 17.86 -12.28
N PHE A 169 -8.84 16.98 -11.44
CA PHE A 169 -8.91 15.55 -11.67
C PHE A 169 -10.35 15.02 -11.76
N ILE A 170 -11.34 15.89 -11.64
CA ILE A 170 -12.76 15.62 -11.84
C ILE A 170 -13.16 16.14 -13.21
#